data_2ff50553ff5de13d67b1f864ee93ea00
#
_entry.id   2ff50553ff5de13d67b1f864ee93ea00
#
_cell.length_a   1.000
_cell.length_b   1.000
_cell.length_c   1.000
_cell.angle_alpha   90.00
_cell.angle_beta   90.00
_cell.angle_gamma   90.00
#
_symmetry.space_group_name_H-M   'P 1'
#
loop_
_entity.id
_entity.type
_entity.pdbx_description
1 polymer ?
#
loop_
_entity_poly.entity_id
_entity_poly.type
_entity_poly.pdbx_seq_one_letter_code
_entity_poly.pdbx_strand_id
1 'polypeptide(L)'
;MDLLIVRHARPEREEKSEGEGPADPGLSKIGHLQAEAIADFLEGERIDHVVSSSMKRAQQTAQPLAKRLGAEISQRDNLRESDHNSSVYIPVEEMTFDSPSIQEFIKDPSAIFEGDYEGFRQRVHAAFDQIVEEFPSQTVAVFCHGMVISVYLQILWGLENPLAIRPDYTSVTRVEASKTGLRTVRSINETGHVRHLLERPKF
;
A
#
# COMPACT_ATOMS: atom_id res chain seq x y z
N MET A 1 0.12 9.93 -17.82
CA MET A 1 -0.17 10.24 -16.41
C MET A 1 0.89 9.65 -15.52
N ASP A 2 1.06 10.22 -14.34
CA ASP A 2 2.02 9.71 -13.36
C ASP A 2 1.28 9.16 -12.13
N LEU A 3 1.61 7.96 -11.72
CA LEU A 3 1.15 7.34 -10.49
C LEU A 3 2.29 7.39 -9.46
N LEU A 4 2.04 8.06 -8.33
CA LEU A 4 2.89 8.06 -7.15
C LEU A 4 2.26 7.08 -6.15
N ILE A 5 2.67 5.81 -6.20
CA ILE A 5 2.05 4.75 -5.41
C ILE A 5 2.78 4.65 -4.08
N VAL A 6 2.06 4.90 -2.99
CA VAL A 6 2.59 5.00 -1.63
C VAL A 6 2.04 3.87 -0.77
N ARG A 7 2.92 3.09 -0.14
CA ARG A 7 2.49 2.17 0.92
C ARG A 7 2.10 2.97 2.16
N HIS A 8 1.02 2.59 2.83
CA HIS A 8 0.64 3.21 4.11
C HIS A 8 1.78 3.20 5.13
N ALA A 9 1.74 4.13 6.09
CA ALA A 9 2.64 4.22 7.23
C ALA A 9 2.37 3.10 8.25
N ARG A 10 3.29 2.89 9.21
CA ARG A 10 3.20 1.83 10.21
C ARG A 10 1.94 1.95 11.07
N PRO A 11 1.05 0.94 11.06
CA PRO A 11 -0.14 0.93 11.92
C PRO A 11 0.17 0.41 13.32
N GLU A 12 -0.81 0.55 14.22
CA GLU A 12 -0.83 -0.18 15.49
C GLU A 12 -1.16 -1.66 15.25
N ARG A 13 -0.82 -2.50 16.24
CA ARG A 13 -1.35 -3.87 16.33
C ARG A 13 -2.81 -3.81 16.74
N GLU A 14 -3.64 -4.65 16.14
CA GLU A 14 -5.04 -4.79 16.50
C GLU A 14 -5.46 -6.25 16.45
N GLU A 15 -6.13 -6.73 17.51
CA GLU A 15 -6.78 -8.04 17.56
C GLU A 15 -8.23 -7.82 17.96
N LYS A 16 -9.15 -8.33 17.16
CA LYS A 16 -10.59 -8.27 17.37
C LYS A 16 -11.09 -9.58 17.96
N SER A 17 -12.04 -9.48 18.89
CA SER A 17 -12.76 -10.64 19.41
C SER A 17 -13.73 -11.18 18.36
N GLU A 18 -14.17 -12.42 18.58
CA GLU A 18 -15.16 -13.04 17.70
C GLU A 18 -16.45 -12.18 17.63
N GLY A 19 -16.88 -11.87 16.40
CA GLY A 19 -18.07 -11.04 16.13
C GLY A 19 -17.81 -9.53 16.03
N GLU A 20 -16.61 -9.03 16.31
CA GLU A 20 -16.27 -7.58 16.19
C GLU A 20 -15.90 -7.14 14.76
N GLY A 21 -15.87 -8.07 13.81
CA GLY A 21 -15.49 -7.81 12.43
C GLY A 21 -13.97 -7.79 12.21
N PRO A 22 -13.51 -7.38 11.01
CA PRO A 22 -12.09 -7.37 10.67
C PRO A 22 -11.31 -6.26 11.41
N ALA A 23 -10.02 -6.51 11.62
CA ALA A 23 -9.09 -5.52 12.13
C ALA A 23 -8.80 -4.44 11.07
N ASP A 24 -8.92 -3.18 11.46
CA ASP A 24 -8.55 -2.03 10.63
C ASP A 24 -7.85 -0.96 11.48
N PRO A 25 -6.59 -1.25 11.92
CA PRO A 25 -5.86 -0.38 12.82
C PRO A 25 -5.54 0.98 12.20
N GLY A 26 -5.57 2.00 13.04
CA GLY A 26 -5.00 3.30 12.72
C GLY A 26 -3.48 3.29 12.78
N LEU A 27 -2.86 4.43 12.47
CA LEU A 27 -1.41 4.60 12.51
C LEU A 27 -0.89 4.61 13.95
N SER A 28 0.29 4.00 14.14
CA SER A 28 1.08 4.12 15.35
C SER A 28 1.71 5.53 15.48
N LYS A 29 2.28 5.84 16.64
CA LYS A 29 3.00 7.12 16.83
C LYS A 29 4.09 7.33 15.78
N ILE A 30 4.88 6.31 15.48
CA ILE A 30 5.91 6.37 14.44
C ILE A 30 5.26 6.45 13.04
N GLY A 31 4.12 5.79 12.84
CA GLY A 31 3.35 5.87 11.60
C GLY A 31 2.87 7.28 11.29
N HIS A 32 2.44 8.05 12.29
CA HIS A 32 2.09 9.46 12.09
C HIS A 32 3.31 10.31 11.67
N LEU A 33 4.50 10.05 12.24
CA LEU A 33 5.73 10.73 11.80
C LEU A 33 6.11 10.34 10.37
N GLN A 34 5.93 9.08 9.99
CA GLN A 34 6.13 8.62 8.62
C GLN A 34 5.14 9.27 7.64
N ALA A 35 3.87 9.45 8.05
CA ALA A 35 2.85 10.12 7.25
C ALA A 35 3.15 11.61 7.01
N GLU A 36 3.72 12.30 8.00
CA GLU A 36 4.20 13.68 7.80
C GLU A 36 5.44 13.70 6.88
N ALA A 37 6.40 12.78 7.07
CA ALA A 37 7.61 12.72 6.25
C ALA A 37 7.31 12.47 4.76
N ILE A 38 6.33 11.62 4.43
CA ILE A 38 5.92 11.42 3.02
C ILE A 38 5.19 12.65 2.47
N ALA A 39 4.40 13.35 3.30
CA ALA A 39 3.76 14.58 2.89
C ALA A 39 4.80 15.70 2.60
N ASP A 40 5.82 15.84 3.45
CA ASP A 40 6.96 16.75 3.21
C ASP A 40 7.69 16.41 1.90
N PHE A 41 7.94 15.13 1.66
CA PHE A 41 8.64 14.66 0.48
C PHE A 41 7.89 14.93 -0.82
N LEU A 42 6.56 14.81 -0.80
CA LEU A 42 5.71 14.99 -1.97
C LEU A 42 5.17 16.42 -2.14
N GLU A 43 5.35 17.32 -1.17
CA GLU A 43 4.81 18.68 -1.21
C GLU A 43 5.27 19.49 -2.43
N GLY A 44 6.50 19.25 -2.90
CA GLY A 44 7.07 19.90 -4.09
C GLY A 44 6.64 19.27 -5.43
N GLU A 45 5.92 18.17 -5.41
CA GLU A 45 5.44 17.48 -6.62
C GLU A 45 4.12 18.12 -7.10
N ARG A 46 3.96 18.18 -8.41
CA ARG A 46 2.64 18.49 -8.96
C ARG A 46 1.73 17.29 -8.81
N ILE A 47 0.80 17.34 -7.87
CA ILE A 47 -0.20 16.30 -7.64
C ILE A 47 -1.58 16.87 -7.91
N ASP A 48 -2.30 16.25 -8.84
CA ASP A 48 -3.63 16.71 -9.24
C ASP A 48 -4.73 16.01 -8.41
N HIS A 49 -4.50 14.76 -7.95
CA HIS A 49 -5.47 13.97 -7.17
C HIS A 49 -4.81 13.11 -6.10
N VAL A 50 -5.54 12.91 -5.01
CA VAL A 50 -5.18 11.98 -3.93
C VAL A 50 -6.23 10.88 -3.86
N VAL A 51 -5.79 9.64 -4.10
CA VAL A 51 -6.60 8.43 -4.03
C VAL A 51 -6.09 7.58 -2.86
N SER A 52 -6.97 6.97 -2.09
CA SER A 52 -6.59 6.09 -0.99
C SER A 52 -7.45 4.84 -0.94
N SER A 53 -6.85 3.73 -0.52
CA SER A 53 -7.62 2.60 0.00
C SER A 53 -8.58 3.07 1.09
N SER A 54 -9.74 2.44 1.20
CA SER A 54 -10.71 2.73 2.27
C SER A 54 -10.26 2.29 3.65
N MET A 55 -9.16 1.55 3.77
CA MET A 55 -8.63 1.12 5.07
C MET A 55 -8.01 2.31 5.84
N LYS A 56 -8.28 2.37 7.13
CA LYS A 56 -7.94 3.49 8.02
C LYS A 56 -6.47 3.89 7.95
N ARG A 57 -5.54 2.92 7.98
CA ARG A 57 -4.10 3.15 7.89
C ARG A 57 -3.67 3.87 6.61
N ALA A 58 -4.29 3.58 5.47
CA ALA A 58 -4.00 4.24 4.20
C ALA A 58 -4.56 5.67 4.17
N GLN A 59 -5.79 5.87 4.62
CA GLN A 59 -6.42 7.19 4.72
C GLN A 59 -5.64 8.13 5.63
N GLN A 60 -5.26 7.66 6.83
CA GLN A 60 -4.47 8.46 7.76
C GLN A 60 -3.08 8.80 7.22
N THR A 61 -2.50 7.95 6.38
CA THR A 61 -1.23 8.25 5.70
C THR A 61 -1.40 9.33 4.63
N ALA A 62 -2.51 9.31 3.89
CA ALA A 62 -2.82 10.29 2.85
C ALA A 62 -3.20 11.67 3.41
N GLN A 63 -3.74 11.73 4.62
CA GLN A 63 -4.36 12.93 5.18
C GLN A 63 -3.42 14.15 5.28
N PRO A 64 -2.16 14.04 5.75
CA PRO A 64 -1.26 15.20 5.80
C PRO A 64 -1.01 15.81 4.42
N LEU A 65 -0.75 14.97 3.40
CA LEU A 65 -0.54 15.44 2.03
C LEU A 65 -1.81 16.10 1.46
N ALA A 66 -2.96 15.45 1.58
CA ALA A 66 -4.23 15.99 1.10
C ALA A 66 -4.55 17.35 1.73
N LYS A 67 -4.31 17.50 3.04
CA LYS A 67 -4.49 18.76 3.76
C LYS A 67 -3.59 19.88 3.20
N ARG A 68 -2.31 19.59 2.90
CA ARG A 68 -1.37 20.57 2.35
C ARG A 68 -1.77 21.01 0.94
N LEU A 69 -2.26 20.08 0.13
CA LEU A 69 -2.72 20.34 -1.23
C LEU A 69 -4.12 20.99 -1.29
N GLY A 70 -4.87 21.02 -0.17
CA GLY A 70 -6.28 21.42 -0.17
C GLY A 70 -7.16 20.45 -0.99
N ALA A 71 -6.74 19.19 -1.13
CA ALA A 71 -7.40 18.18 -1.94
C ALA A 71 -8.29 17.26 -1.10
N GLU A 72 -9.34 16.74 -1.71
CA GLU A 72 -10.14 15.64 -1.14
C GLU A 72 -9.48 14.29 -1.41
N ILE A 73 -9.66 13.35 -0.48
CA ILE A 73 -9.19 11.96 -0.64
C ILE A 73 -10.30 11.13 -1.27
N SER A 74 -10.06 10.67 -2.50
CA SER A 74 -10.95 9.74 -3.19
C SER A 74 -10.71 8.31 -2.71
N GLN A 75 -11.66 7.76 -1.95
CA GLN A 75 -11.52 6.42 -1.35
C GLN A 75 -11.88 5.31 -2.35
N ARG A 76 -11.15 4.19 -2.29
CA ARG A 76 -11.33 3.02 -3.16
C ARG A 76 -11.27 1.71 -2.36
N ASP A 77 -12.36 0.95 -2.36
CA ASP A 77 -12.43 -0.38 -1.72
C ASP A 77 -11.58 -1.42 -2.47
N ASN A 78 -11.46 -1.27 -3.78
CA ASN A 78 -10.66 -2.18 -4.61
C ASN A 78 -9.13 -2.04 -4.42
N LEU A 79 -8.69 -1.05 -3.63
CA LEU A 79 -7.30 -0.91 -3.17
C LEU A 79 -7.04 -1.53 -1.80
N ARG A 80 -8.01 -2.20 -1.16
CA ARG A 80 -7.80 -2.85 0.15
C ARG A 80 -6.75 -3.95 0.09
N GLU A 81 -6.07 -4.19 1.22
CA GLU A 81 -5.04 -5.22 1.36
C GLU A 81 -5.62 -6.64 1.32
N SER A 82 -4.76 -7.62 1.22
CA SER A 82 -5.14 -9.04 1.27
C SER A 82 -5.71 -9.45 2.64
N ASP A 83 -5.28 -8.78 3.70
CA ASP A 83 -5.70 -9.03 5.10
C ASP A 83 -7.01 -8.34 5.51
N HIS A 84 -7.75 -7.74 4.58
CA HIS A 84 -8.89 -6.86 4.90
C HIS A 84 -10.07 -7.56 5.59
N ASN A 85 -10.11 -8.90 5.58
CA ASN A 85 -11.10 -9.70 6.30
C ASN A 85 -10.54 -10.32 7.60
N SER A 86 -9.24 -10.21 7.84
CA SER A 86 -8.61 -10.77 9.04
C SER A 86 -9.07 -10.04 10.30
N SER A 87 -9.36 -10.77 11.37
CA SER A 87 -9.62 -10.21 12.70
C SER A 87 -8.35 -9.77 13.44
N VAL A 88 -7.16 -10.07 12.89
CA VAL A 88 -5.88 -9.77 13.50
C VAL A 88 -4.98 -9.04 12.54
N TYR A 89 -4.38 -7.94 13.00
CA TYR A 89 -3.30 -7.24 12.31
C TYR A 89 -2.08 -7.13 13.22
N ILE A 90 -0.95 -7.65 12.77
CA ILE A 90 0.35 -7.56 13.45
C ILE A 90 1.34 -6.88 12.51
N PRO A 91 1.95 -5.74 12.89
CA PRO A 91 3.02 -5.14 12.11
C PRO A 91 4.17 -6.13 11.89
N VAL A 92 4.70 -6.20 10.66
CA VAL A 92 5.73 -7.20 10.30
C VAL A 92 7.00 -7.08 11.17
N GLU A 93 7.29 -5.90 11.70
CA GLU A 93 8.42 -5.63 12.59
C GLU A 93 8.25 -6.28 13.98
N GLU A 94 7.02 -6.63 14.35
CA GLU A 94 6.70 -7.32 15.61
C GLU A 94 6.69 -8.85 15.46
N MET A 95 6.69 -9.34 14.21
CA MET A 95 6.76 -10.76 13.93
C MET A 95 8.18 -11.29 14.13
N THR A 96 8.26 -12.55 14.53
CA THR A 96 9.51 -13.31 14.60
C THR A 96 9.43 -14.50 13.65
N PHE A 97 10.54 -15.16 13.41
CA PHE A 97 10.57 -16.37 12.58
C PHE A 97 9.58 -17.44 13.05
N ASP A 98 9.35 -17.55 14.36
CA ASP A 98 8.43 -18.54 14.95
C ASP A 98 6.95 -18.08 14.94
N SER A 99 6.65 -16.88 14.48
CA SER A 99 5.27 -16.40 14.39
C SER A 99 4.44 -17.31 13.46
N PRO A 100 3.22 -17.73 13.87
CA PRO A 100 2.40 -18.66 13.08
C PRO A 100 2.17 -18.21 11.64
N SER A 101 1.89 -16.93 11.43
CA SER A 101 1.72 -16.33 10.10
C SER A 101 2.97 -16.41 9.22
N ILE A 102 4.17 -16.27 9.81
CA ILE A 102 5.45 -16.42 9.10
C ILE A 102 5.68 -17.89 8.73
N GLN A 103 5.39 -18.83 9.65
CA GLN A 103 5.53 -20.26 9.40
C GLN A 103 4.54 -20.76 8.33
N GLU A 104 3.32 -20.24 8.33
CA GLU A 104 2.32 -20.55 7.31
C GLU A 104 2.76 -19.99 5.95
N PHE A 105 3.19 -18.75 5.91
CA PHE A 105 3.73 -18.10 4.73
C PHE A 105 4.94 -18.82 4.11
N ILE A 106 5.85 -19.34 4.94
CA ILE A 106 7.02 -20.14 4.45
C ILE A 106 6.55 -21.43 3.78
N LYS A 107 5.48 -22.05 4.28
CA LYS A 107 4.92 -23.28 3.70
C LYS A 107 4.13 -23.01 2.43
N ASP A 108 3.33 -21.96 2.44
CA ASP A 108 2.48 -21.55 1.33
C ASP A 108 2.39 -20.02 1.24
N PRO A 109 3.20 -19.40 0.36
CA PRO A 109 3.15 -17.94 0.16
C PRO A 109 1.80 -17.41 -0.31
N SER A 110 0.90 -18.27 -0.82
CA SER A 110 -0.45 -17.85 -1.24
C SER A 110 -1.44 -17.71 -0.08
N ALA A 111 -1.12 -18.27 1.09
CA ALA A 111 -1.98 -18.20 2.29
C ALA A 111 -2.36 -16.76 2.71
N ILE A 112 -1.47 -15.78 2.45
CA ILE A 112 -1.74 -14.35 2.72
C ILE A 112 -2.90 -13.76 1.88
N PHE A 113 -3.38 -14.49 0.87
CA PHE A 113 -4.50 -14.09 0.01
C PHE A 113 -5.78 -14.86 0.34
N GLU A 114 -5.83 -15.52 1.50
CA GLU A 114 -7.00 -16.29 1.96
C GLU A 114 -7.51 -17.31 0.92
N GLY A 115 -6.59 -17.86 0.10
CA GLY A 115 -6.89 -18.84 -0.95
C GLY A 115 -7.42 -18.26 -2.26
N ASP A 116 -7.59 -16.93 -2.38
CA ASP A 116 -8.05 -16.26 -3.60
C ASP A 116 -7.01 -15.28 -4.17
N TYR A 117 -5.84 -15.80 -4.48
CA TYR A 117 -4.78 -14.98 -5.09
C TYR A 117 -5.20 -14.40 -6.46
N GLU A 118 -5.86 -15.18 -7.30
CA GLU A 118 -6.24 -14.71 -8.64
C GLU A 118 -7.33 -13.61 -8.57
N GLY A 119 -8.31 -13.73 -7.69
CA GLY A 119 -9.29 -12.67 -7.45
C GLY A 119 -8.64 -11.39 -6.91
N PHE A 120 -7.69 -11.51 -5.98
CA PHE A 120 -6.91 -10.37 -5.50
C PHE A 120 -6.11 -9.70 -6.63
N ARG A 121 -5.44 -10.49 -7.47
CA ARG A 121 -4.65 -10.03 -8.62
C ARG A 121 -5.52 -9.28 -9.63
N GLN A 122 -6.68 -9.82 -9.98
CA GLN A 122 -7.63 -9.17 -10.89
C GLN A 122 -8.18 -7.86 -10.31
N ARG A 123 -8.52 -7.84 -9.02
CA ARG A 123 -8.98 -6.65 -8.31
C ARG A 123 -7.92 -5.53 -8.33
N VAL A 124 -6.67 -5.86 -8.05
CA VAL A 124 -5.55 -4.91 -8.08
C VAL A 124 -5.36 -4.34 -9.49
N HIS A 125 -5.33 -5.19 -10.51
CA HIS A 125 -5.20 -4.75 -11.91
C HIS A 125 -6.31 -3.78 -12.29
N ALA A 126 -7.55 -4.17 -12.06
CA ALA A 126 -8.73 -3.35 -12.37
C ALA A 126 -8.73 -2.01 -11.59
N ALA A 127 -8.26 -2.00 -10.33
CA ALA A 127 -8.19 -0.78 -9.53
C ALA A 127 -7.25 0.27 -10.16
N PHE A 128 -6.07 -0.15 -10.60
CA PHE A 128 -5.13 0.78 -11.25
C PHE A 128 -5.57 1.19 -12.65
N ASP A 129 -6.19 0.29 -13.42
CA ASP A 129 -6.73 0.64 -14.73
C ASP A 129 -7.86 1.68 -14.61
N GLN A 130 -8.78 1.53 -13.64
CA GLN A 130 -9.81 2.52 -13.36
C GLN A 130 -9.22 3.91 -13.02
N ILE A 131 -8.16 3.97 -12.19
CA ILE A 131 -7.47 5.22 -11.88
C ILE A 131 -6.88 5.85 -13.15
N VAL A 132 -6.26 5.05 -14.02
CA VAL A 132 -5.68 5.55 -15.30
C VAL A 132 -6.73 6.05 -16.26
N GLU A 133 -7.90 5.42 -16.30
CA GLU A 133 -9.04 5.83 -17.13
C GLU A 133 -9.69 7.12 -16.61
N GLU A 134 -9.81 7.25 -15.29
CA GLU A 134 -10.47 8.39 -14.62
C GLU A 134 -9.63 9.68 -14.68
N PHE A 135 -8.30 9.57 -14.57
CA PHE A 135 -7.40 10.73 -14.42
C PHE A 135 -6.34 10.83 -15.55
N PRO A 136 -6.73 10.89 -16.82
CA PRO A 136 -5.78 10.88 -17.93
C PRO A 136 -4.87 12.12 -17.93
N SER A 137 -3.57 11.91 -18.16
CA SER A 137 -2.55 12.96 -18.24
C SER A 137 -2.37 13.80 -16.96
N GLN A 138 -2.81 13.26 -15.83
CA GLN A 138 -2.68 13.87 -14.50
C GLN A 138 -1.68 13.12 -13.65
N THR A 139 -1.26 13.70 -12.53
CA THR A 139 -0.45 13.06 -11.51
C THR A 139 -1.33 12.69 -10.33
N VAL A 140 -1.36 11.41 -9.97
CA VAL A 140 -2.19 10.86 -8.90
C VAL A 140 -1.33 10.23 -7.82
N ALA A 141 -1.45 10.70 -6.59
CA ALA A 141 -0.90 10.04 -5.42
C ALA A 141 -1.87 8.96 -4.93
N VAL A 142 -1.44 7.69 -4.94
CA VAL A 142 -2.26 6.53 -4.60
C VAL A 142 -1.75 5.88 -3.31
N PHE A 143 -2.47 6.04 -2.22
CA PHE A 143 -2.11 5.46 -0.92
C PHE A 143 -2.77 4.09 -0.74
N CYS A 144 -1.95 3.04 -0.67
CA CYS A 144 -2.43 1.67 -0.59
C CYS A 144 -1.52 0.79 0.28
N HIS A 145 -1.31 -0.47 -0.08
CA HIS A 145 -0.73 -1.47 0.81
C HIS A 145 0.41 -2.25 0.16
N GLY A 146 1.12 -3.03 0.98
CA GLY A 146 2.29 -3.79 0.55
C GLY A 146 1.98 -4.79 -0.56
N MET A 147 0.97 -5.64 -0.37
CA MET A 147 0.61 -6.66 -1.36
C MET A 147 -0.05 -6.05 -2.60
N VAL A 148 -0.82 -4.98 -2.45
CA VAL A 148 -1.38 -4.23 -3.59
C VAL A 148 -0.27 -3.75 -4.52
N ILE A 149 0.79 -3.13 -3.98
CA ILE A 149 1.95 -2.66 -4.77
C ILE A 149 2.71 -3.83 -5.36
N SER A 150 3.03 -4.84 -4.54
CA SER A 150 3.81 -6.01 -4.97
C SER A 150 3.14 -6.75 -6.12
N VAL A 151 1.83 -7.01 -6.01
CA VAL A 151 1.06 -7.70 -7.05
C VAL A 151 0.87 -6.82 -8.29
N TYR A 152 0.69 -5.50 -8.13
CA TYR A 152 0.65 -4.61 -9.29
C TYR A 152 1.97 -4.64 -10.08
N LEU A 153 3.12 -4.53 -9.42
CA LEU A 153 4.43 -4.62 -10.07
C LEU A 153 4.69 -6.01 -10.67
N GLN A 154 4.23 -7.07 -9.99
CA GLN A 154 4.27 -8.43 -10.52
C GLN A 154 3.51 -8.54 -11.85
N ILE A 155 2.31 -7.96 -11.94
CA ILE A 155 1.51 -7.94 -13.18
C ILE A 155 2.26 -7.22 -14.28
N LEU A 156 2.83 -6.04 -13.99
CA LEU A 156 3.54 -5.23 -14.99
C LEU A 156 4.77 -5.92 -15.58
N TRP A 157 5.45 -6.76 -14.81
CA TRP A 157 6.67 -7.44 -15.22
C TRP A 157 6.52 -8.93 -15.53
N GLY A 158 5.33 -9.49 -15.35
CA GLY A 158 5.10 -10.92 -15.57
C GLY A 158 5.89 -11.81 -14.59
N LEU A 159 6.10 -11.36 -13.35
CA LEU A 159 6.80 -12.16 -12.35
C LEU A 159 5.89 -13.27 -11.81
N GLU A 160 6.46 -14.44 -11.54
CA GLU A 160 5.70 -15.56 -10.95
C GLU A 160 5.49 -15.37 -9.44
N ASN A 161 6.49 -14.79 -8.74
CA ASN A 161 6.45 -14.61 -7.30
C ASN A 161 5.81 -13.26 -6.91
N PRO A 162 4.63 -13.24 -6.25
CA PRO A 162 3.98 -12.01 -5.80
C PRO A 162 4.75 -11.25 -4.71
N LEU A 163 5.76 -11.88 -4.12
CA LEU A 163 6.57 -11.34 -3.03
C LEU A 163 7.99 -10.98 -3.47
N ALA A 164 8.25 -10.98 -4.78
CA ALA A 164 9.54 -10.57 -5.32
C ALA A 164 9.91 -9.13 -4.94
N ILE A 165 8.91 -8.31 -4.58
CA ILE A 165 9.10 -6.90 -4.20
C ILE A 165 8.38 -6.67 -2.87
N ARG A 166 9.10 -6.13 -1.89
CA ARG A 166 8.56 -5.74 -0.59
C ARG A 166 8.71 -4.23 -0.39
N PRO A 167 7.67 -3.44 -0.66
CA PRO A 167 7.70 -2.01 -0.38
C PRO A 167 7.80 -1.74 1.12
N ASP A 168 8.61 -0.76 1.54
CA ASP A 168 8.67 -0.29 2.93
C ASP A 168 7.51 0.68 3.24
N TYR A 169 7.23 0.94 4.54
CA TYR A 169 6.23 1.93 4.93
C TYR A 169 6.56 3.31 4.34
N THR A 170 5.54 3.98 3.84
CA THR A 170 5.60 5.26 3.14
C THR A 170 6.59 5.33 1.98
N SER A 171 7.07 4.19 1.49
CA SER A 171 7.85 4.17 0.26
C SER A 171 7.01 4.62 -0.93
N VAL A 172 7.67 5.26 -1.91
CA VAL A 172 7.05 5.69 -3.17
C VAL A 172 7.52 4.78 -4.29
N THR A 173 6.58 4.30 -5.08
CA THR A 173 6.82 3.63 -6.36
C THR A 173 6.23 4.50 -7.46
N ARG A 174 7.02 4.86 -8.47
CA ARG A 174 6.61 5.75 -9.56
C ARG A 174 6.34 4.97 -10.83
N VAL A 175 5.15 5.14 -11.39
CA VAL A 175 4.74 4.49 -12.64
C VAL A 175 4.16 5.51 -13.60
N GLU A 176 4.74 5.61 -14.80
CA GLU A 176 4.11 6.32 -15.92
C GLU A 176 3.09 5.38 -16.58
N ALA A 177 1.89 5.90 -16.83
CA ALA A 177 0.80 5.12 -17.40
C ALA A 177 0.13 5.87 -18.57
N SER A 178 -0.26 5.13 -19.59
CA SER A 178 -1.04 5.66 -20.71
C SER A 178 -2.39 4.92 -20.84
N LYS A 179 -3.36 5.57 -21.47
CA LYS A 179 -4.64 4.96 -21.82
C LYS A 179 -4.49 3.79 -22.84
N THR A 180 -3.37 3.74 -23.57
CA THR A 180 -3.10 2.66 -24.52
C THR A 180 -2.56 1.39 -23.88
N GLY A 181 -2.50 1.33 -22.55
CA GLY A 181 -2.03 0.18 -21.80
C GLY A 181 -0.52 0.19 -21.47
N LEU A 182 0.25 1.17 -21.98
CA LEU A 182 1.67 1.27 -21.65
C LEU A 182 1.83 1.64 -20.15
N ARG A 183 2.71 0.92 -19.47
CA ARG A 183 3.11 1.14 -18.08
C ARG A 183 4.64 1.11 -17.99
N THR A 184 5.24 2.16 -17.46
CA THR A 184 6.70 2.25 -17.27
C THR A 184 7.00 2.52 -15.81
N VAL A 185 7.66 1.60 -15.12
CA VAL A 185 8.11 1.79 -13.74
C VAL A 185 9.38 2.65 -13.77
N ARG A 186 9.33 3.82 -13.14
CA ARG A 186 10.44 4.79 -13.08
C ARG A 186 11.33 4.55 -11.87
N SER A 187 10.71 4.21 -10.74
CA SER A 187 11.40 3.88 -9.50
C SER A 187 10.55 3.01 -8.61
N ILE A 188 11.19 2.31 -7.67
CA ILE A 188 10.53 1.42 -6.71
C ILE A 188 11.10 1.69 -5.35
N ASN A 189 10.22 1.66 -4.33
CA ASN A 189 10.59 1.68 -2.92
C ASN A 189 11.52 2.86 -2.56
N GLU A 190 11.19 4.07 -3.03
CA GLU A 190 11.90 5.29 -2.60
C GLU A 190 11.62 5.54 -1.12
N THR A 191 12.67 5.51 -0.29
CA THR A 191 12.58 5.63 1.18
C THR A 191 13.51 6.69 1.75
N GLY A 192 14.14 7.52 0.91
CA GLY A 192 15.12 8.52 1.34
C GLY A 192 14.61 9.43 2.46
N HIS A 193 13.34 9.86 2.37
CA HIS A 193 12.65 10.74 3.31
C HIS A 193 12.32 10.08 4.67
N VAL A 194 12.19 8.75 4.71
CA VAL A 194 11.66 8.03 5.88
C VAL A 194 12.64 7.02 6.46
N ARG A 195 13.81 6.84 5.85
CA ARG A 195 14.78 5.78 6.21
C ARG A 195 15.13 5.76 7.71
N HIS A 196 15.20 6.91 8.36
CA HIS A 196 15.51 7.06 9.79
C HIS A 196 14.35 6.65 10.71
N LEU A 197 13.13 6.48 10.17
CA LEU A 197 11.93 6.05 10.87
C LEU A 197 11.53 4.61 10.55
N LEU A 198 12.31 3.91 9.71
CA LEU A 198 12.03 2.52 9.36
C LEU A 198 12.69 1.57 10.36
N GLU A 199 11.88 0.67 10.89
CA GLU A 199 12.35 -0.48 11.65
C GLU A 199 12.50 -1.68 10.72
N ARG A 200 13.49 -2.53 10.98
CA ARG A 200 13.68 -3.77 10.21
C ARG A 200 12.93 -4.91 10.90
N PRO A 201 12.32 -5.83 10.12
CA PRO A 201 11.79 -7.07 10.67
C PRO A 201 12.87 -7.84 11.42
N LYS A 202 12.44 -8.63 12.40
CA LYS A 202 13.35 -9.39 13.30
C LYS A 202 13.62 -10.83 12.80
N PHE A 203 13.37 -11.10 11.52
CA PHE A 203 13.59 -12.38 10.87
C PHE A 203 14.25 -12.23 9.51
#